data_fe9249f30b71603f87cb149fcd915947
#
_entry.id   fe9249f30b71603f87cb149fcd915947
#
_cell.length_a   1.000
_cell.length_b   1.000
_cell.length_c   1.000
_cell.angle_alpha   90.00
_cell.angle_beta   90.00
_cell.angle_gamma   90.00
#
_symmetry.space_group_name_H-M   'P 1'
#
loop_
_entity.id
_entity.type
_entity.pdbx_description
1 polymer ?
#
loop_
_entity_poly.entity_id
_entity_poly.type
_entity_poly.pdbx_seq_one_letter_code
_entity_poly.pdbx_strand_id
1 'polypeptide(L)'
;MAYAQDGSLLIDEKKIAPRQSTGEGEEEHPMNQIIVPMGKHIKLQLSDGSQLDINSGTKVVYPQKFKKEYREIFVEGEIFIDVTHKESNIPFIVKTSLFTVNVLGTAFNVKAYKEDTKAEVVLVRGKVEVKDKKEQNYTLMPNELIALNEGTYTDKKKVNALDYISWIDGILTLNNQALSIVLEQLHR
;
A
#
# COMPACT_ATOMS: atom_id res chain seq x y z
N MET A 1 -12.09 -7.79 -9.52
CA MET A 1 -11.26 -7.22 -10.60
C MET A 1 -10.21 -8.25 -11.00
N ALA A 2 -10.01 -8.48 -12.27
CA ALA A 2 -8.99 -9.39 -12.78
C ALA A 2 -8.29 -8.72 -13.98
N TYR A 3 -7.00 -9.03 -14.18
CA TYR A 3 -6.32 -8.69 -15.42
C TYR A 3 -6.59 -9.76 -16.47
N ALA A 4 -6.91 -9.35 -17.71
CA ALA A 4 -6.90 -10.26 -18.84
C ALA A 4 -5.44 -10.59 -19.23
N GLN A 5 -5.22 -11.73 -19.93
CA GLN A 5 -3.87 -12.16 -20.35
C GLN A 5 -3.13 -11.14 -21.24
N ASP A 6 -3.84 -10.17 -21.82
CA ASP A 6 -3.30 -9.08 -22.64
C ASP A 6 -2.93 -7.82 -21.85
N GLY A 7 -2.99 -7.85 -20.49
CA GLY A 7 -2.64 -6.73 -19.63
C GLY A 7 -3.72 -5.67 -19.45
N SER A 8 -4.95 -5.89 -19.95
CA SER A 8 -6.08 -4.99 -19.74
C SER A 8 -6.72 -5.20 -18.36
N LEU A 9 -7.22 -4.10 -17.76
CA LEU A 9 -7.90 -4.10 -16.47
C LEU A 9 -9.40 -4.36 -16.66
N LEU A 10 -9.97 -5.31 -15.92
CA LEU A 10 -11.42 -5.57 -15.90
C LEU A 10 -12.03 -4.89 -14.67
N ILE A 11 -12.79 -3.81 -14.89
CA ILE A 11 -13.61 -3.14 -13.88
C ILE A 11 -15.07 -3.27 -14.30
N ASP A 12 -15.91 -3.92 -13.47
CA ASP A 12 -17.34 -4.12 -13.71
C ASP A 12 -17.64 -4.61 -15.15
N GLU A 13 -16.95 -5.69 -15.56
CA GLU A 13 -17.05 -6.31 -16.90
C GLU A 13 -16.66 -5.39 -18.09
N LYS A 14 -16.16 -4.20 -17.84
CA LYS A 14 -15.70 -3.28 -18.88
C LYS A 14 -14.19 -3.38 -19.08
N LYS A 15 -13.77 -3.79 -20.28
CA LYS A 15 -12.38 -3.91 -20.69
C LYS A 15 -11.82 -2.51 -21.00
N ILE A 16 -10.78 -2.09 -20.28
CA ILE A 16 -10.05 -0.84 -20.55
C ILE A 16 -8.75 -1.20 -21.28
N ALA A 17 -8.67 -0.86 -22.56
CA ALA A 17 -7.47 -1.09 -23.37
C ALA A 17 -6.34 -0.14 -22.97
N PRO A 18 -5.06 -0.59 -22.99
CA PRO A 18 -3.91 0.27 -22.73
C PRO A 18 -3.72 1.30 -23.88
N ARG A 19 -3.36 2.54 -23.53
CA ARG A 19 -2.90 3.52 -24.52
C ARG A 19 -1.52 3.10 -25.06
N GLN A 20 -1.38 2.98 -26.36
CA GLN A 20 -0.09 2.73 -27.02
C GLN A 20 0.76 4.01 -26.97
N SER A 21 1.95 3.93 -26.38
CA SER A 21 3.00 4.95 -26.54
C SER A 21 4.01 4.48 -27.58
N THR A 22 4.20 5.28 -28.61
CA THR A 22 5.27 5.10 -29.61
C THR A 22 6.52 5.85 -29.15
N GLY A 23 7.62 5.13 -28.86
CA GLY A 23 8.92 5.73 -28.54
C GLY A 23 9.92 4.67 -28.07
N GLU A 24 10.97 4.43 -28.85
CA GLU A 24 12.12 3.61 -28.48
C GLU A 24 12.98 4.36 -27.44
N GLY A 25 13.12 3.79 -26.26
CA GLY A 25 13.96 4.27 -25.17
C GLY A 25 13.38 3.80 -23.85
N GLU A 26 14.14 3.11 -23.02
CA GLU A 26 13.79 2.45 -21.75
C GLU A 26 12.28 2.15 -21.63
N GLU A 27 11.87 0.90 -21.56
CA GLU A 27 10.44 0.51 -21.50
C GLU A 27 9.74 1.21 -20.31
N GLU A 28 9.33 2.46 -20.51
CA GLU A 28 8.44 3.15 -19.60
C GLU A 28 7.07 2.50 -19.67
N HIS A 29 6.81 1.59 -18.75
CA HIS A 29 5.49 0.99 -18.66
C HIS A 29 4.47 2.05 -18.22
N PRO A 30 3.31 2.12 -18.90
CA PRO A 30 2.25 3.08 -18.54
C PRO A 30 1.88 2.93 -17.07
N MET A 31 1.72 4.06 -16.39
CA MET A 31 1.28 4.11 -15.01
C MET A 31 -0.25 4.10 -14.95
N ASN A 32 -0.79 3.26 -14.08
CA ASN A 32 -2.20 3.23 -13.72
C ASN A 32 -2.43 4.00 -12.43
N GLN A 33 -3.61 4.58 -12.30
CA GLN A 33 -4.06 5.23 -11.08
C GLN A 33 -5.43 4.70 -10.68
N ILE A 34 -5.56 4.32 -9.41
CA ILE A 34 -6.83 3.96 -8.78
C ILE A 34 -7.10 4.96 -7.67
N ILE A 35 -8.35 5.47 -7.61
CA ILE A 35 -8.86 6.29 -6.52
C ILE A 35 -10.09 5.58 -6.00
N VAL A 36 -10.07 5.18 -4.74
CA VAL A 36 -11.20 4.53 -4.07
C VAL A 36 -12.09 5.60 -3.44
N PRO A 37 -13.36 5.70 -3.81
CA PRO A 37 -14.29 6.66 -3.20
C PRO A 37 -14.49 6.41 -1.70
N MET A 38 -14.94 7.42 -0.97
CA MET A 38 -15.34 7.29 0.43
C MET A 38 -16.40 6.20 0.62
N GLY A 39 -16.30 5.44 1.71
CA GLY A 39 -17.20 4.33 2.03
C GLY A 39 -17.07 3.10 1.13
N LYS A 40 -16.02 3.01 0.32
CA LYS A 40 -15.74 1.84 -0.53
C LYS A 40 -14.36 1.27 -0.22
N HIS A 41 -14.19 -0.01 -0.49
CA HIS A 41 -12.88 -0.63 -0.55
C HIS A 41 -12.80 -1.54 -1.78
N ILE A 42 -11.60 -1.77 -2.30
CA ILE A 42 -11.39 -2.63 -3.46
C ILE A 42 -10.19 -3.55 -3.27
N LYS A 43 -10.24 -4.70 -3.94
CA LYS A 43 -9.12 -5.63 -4.05
C LYS A 43 -8.47 -5.49 -5.43
N LEU A 44 -7.16 -5.44 -5.46
CA LEU A 44 -6.36 -5.32 -6.68
C LEU A 44 -5.27 -6.37 -6.67
N GLN A 45 -5.10 -7.09 -7.79
CA GLN A 45 -3.94 -7.93 -8.03
C GLN A 45 -2.99 -7.22 -8.98
N LEU A 46 -1.73 -7.07 -8.59
CA LEU A 46 -0.68 -6.49 -9.43
C LEU A 46 -0.08 -7.52 -10.39
N SER A 47 0.66 -7.05 -11.39
CA SER A 47 1.24 -7.90 -12.45
C SER A 47 2.29 -8.91 -11.94
N ASP A 48 2.84 -8.71 -10.74
CA ASP A 48 3.77 -9.63 -10.08
C ASP A 48 3.06 -10.69 -9.22
N GLY A 49 1.72 -10.64 -9.12
CA GLY A 49 0.90 -11.52 -8.29
C GLY A 49 0.65 -10.99 -6.88
N SER A 50 1.25 -9.87 -6.48
CA SER A 50 0.98 -9.21 -5.19
C SER A 50 -0.49 -8.77 -5.12
N GLN A 51 -1.08 -8.88 -3.92
CA GLN A 51 -2.49 -8.54 -3.70
C GLN A 51 -2.59 -7.33 -2.77
N LEU A 52 -3.41 -6.36 -3.16
CA LEU A 52 -3.74 -5.18 -2.38
C LEU A 52 -5.22 -5.20 -2.01
N ASP A 53 -5.50 -4.96 -0.74
CA ASP A 53 -6.76 -4.40 -0.28
C ASP A 53 -6.56 -2.89 -0.10
N ILE A 54 -7.41 -2.09 -0.75
CA ILE A 54 -7.28 -0.63 -0.81
C ILE A 54 -8.49 -0.01 -0.12
N ASN A 55 -8.23 0.73 0.96
CA ASN A 55 -9.27 1.29 1.81
C ASN A 55 -9.86 2.57 1.19
N SER A 56 -10.95 3.01 1.78
CA SER A 56 -11.71 4.21 1.44
C SER A 56 -10.84 5.47 1.37
N GLY A 57 -11.12 6.36 0.42
CA GLY A 57 -10.39 7.62 0.24
C GLY A 57 -8.94 7.47 -0.22
N THR A 58 -8.52 6.25 -0.61
CA THR A 58 -7.13 5.96 -0.95
C THR A 58 -6.87 6.11 -2.44
N LYS A 59 -5.70 6.66 -2.75
CA LYS A 59 -5.12 6.74 -4.10
C LYS A 59 -3.91 5.83 -4.20
N VAL A 60 -3.87 4.99 -5.24
CA VAL A 60 -2.72 4.15 -5.57
C VAL A 60 -2.29 4.40 -7.01
N VAL A 61 -0.98 4.62 -7.22
CA VAL A 61 -0.36 4.73 -8.55
C VAL A 61 0.64 3.60 -8.71
N TYR A 62 0.54 2.85 -9.79
CA TYR A 62 1.35 1.66 -10.03
C TYR A 62 1.57 1.43 -11.53
N PRO A 63 2.70 0.80 -11.96
CA PRO A 63 2.94 0.50 -13.37
C PRO A 63 2.11 -0.70 -13.83
N GLN A 64 1.76 -0.76 -15.11
CA GLN A 64 1.14 -1.94 -15.72
C GLN A 64 2.01 -3.18 -15.57
N LYS A 65 3.34 -3.03 -15.74
CA LYS A 65 4.34 -4.05 -15.49
C LYS A 65 5.47 -3.45 -14.67
N PHE A 66 5.99 -4.21 -13.72
CA PHE A 66 7.13 -3.78 -12.93
C PHE A 66 8.45 -3.89 -13.72
N LYS A 67 9.42 -3.07 -13.34
CA LYS A 67 10.80 -3.18 -13.81
C LYS A 67 11.43 -4.47 -13.31
N LYS A 68 12.53 -4.90 -13.94
CA LYS A 68 13.26 -6.10 -13.54
C LYS A 68 14.05 -5.90 -12.25
N GLU A 69 14.48 -4.66 -11.99
CA GLU A 69 15.35 -4.30 -10.88
C GLU A 69 14.59 -4.05 -9.58
N TYR A 70 13.36 -3.53 -9.68
CA TYR A 70 12.51 -3.23 -8.52
C TYR A 70 11.02 -3.16 -8.90
N ARG A 71 10.18 -3.30 -7.90
CA ARG A 71 8.71 -3.16 -7.99
C ARG A 71 8.30 -1.98 -7.13
N GLU A 72 7.71 -0.97 -7.71
CA GLU A 72 7.39 0.28 -7.01
C GLU A 72 5.94 0.68 -7.22
N ILE A 73 5.27 1.10 -6.14
CA ILE A 73 3.96 1.73 -6.17
C ILE A 73 3.99 2.99 -5.28
N PHE A 74 3.12 3.95 -5.60
CA PHE A 74 2.88 5.12 -4.77
C PHE A 74 1.50 5.03 -4.13
N VAL A 75 1.42 5.36 -2.82
CA VAL A 75 0.20 5.27 -2.03
C VAL A 75 -0.02 6.56 -1.25
N GLU A 76 -1.27 7.06 -1.31
CA GLU A 76 -1.80 8.10 -0.44
C GLU A 76 -3.12 7.58 0.13
N GLY A 77 -3.16 7.29 1.43
CA GLY A 77 -4.29 6.66 2.10
C GLY A 77 -3.93 5.39 2.86
N GLU A 78 -4.78 4.38 2.83
CA GLU A 78 -4.57 3.12 3.56
C GLU A 78 -4.69 1.89 2.65
N ILE A 79 -3.68 1.03 2.71
CA ILE A 79 -3.64 -0.26 2.03
C ILE A 79 -3.17 -1.37 2.97
N PHE A 80 -3.72 -2.55 2.79
CA PHE A 80 -3.06 -3.79 3.15
C PHE A 80 -2.49 -4.42 1.88
N ILE A 81 -1.25 -4.89 1.95
CA ILE A 81 -0.60 -5.54 0.82
C ILE A 81 0.03 -6.86 1.25
N ASP A 82 -0.25 -7.93 0.50
CA ASP A 82 0.47 -9.20 0.56
C ASP A 82 1.37 -9.32 -0.66
N VAL A 83 2.66 -9.02 -0.46
CA VAL A 83 3.67 -8.98 -1.52
C VAL A 83 4.15 -10.38 -1.83
N THR A 84 4.05 -10.78 -3.10
CA THR A 84 4.61 -12.04 -3.59
C THR A 84 6.14 -12.00 -3.52
N HIS A 85 6.73 -12.98 -2.83
CA HIS A 85 8.17 -13.16 -2.81
C HIS A 85 8.68 -13.59 -4.19
N LYS A 86 9.79 -12.99 -4.65
CA LYS A 86 10.48 -13.36 -5.90
C LYS A 86 11.83 -13.97 -5.56
N GLU A 87 12.15 -15.12 -6.18
CA GLU A 87 13.42 -15.86 -5.94
C GLU A 87 14.66 -15.01 -6.18
N SER A 88 14.58 -14.04 -7.11
CA SER A 88 15.65 -13.08 -7.40
C SER A 88 15.81 -11.96 -6.37
N ASN A 89 15.05 -11.98 -5.26
CA ASN A 89 15.06 -10.95 -4.22
C ASN A 89 14.84 -9.51 -4.75
N ILE A 90 14.04 -9.37 -5.82
CA ILE A 90 13.68 -8.08 -6.37
C ILE A 90 12.85 -7.32 -5.33
N PRO A 91 13.30 -6.14 -4.86
CA PRO A 91 12.61 -5.40 -3.82
C PRO A 91 11.25 -4.90 -4.31
N PHE A 92 10.28 -4.86 -3.38
CA PHE A 92 9.00 -4.17 -3.55
C PHE A 92 9.01 -2.93 -2.68
N ILE A 93 8.72 -1.79 -3.29
CA ILE A 93 8.84 -0.47 -2.70
C ILE A 93 7.46 0.18 -2.67
N VAL A 94 6.97 0.51 -1.47
CA VAL A 94 5.78 1.36 -1.30
C VAL A 94 6.25 2.75 -0.94
N LYS A 95 6.04 3.70 -1.85
CA LYS A 95 6.31 5.13 -1.60
C LYS A 95 5.05 5.85 -1.15
N THR A 96 5.21 6.68 -0.16
CA THR A 96 4.21 7.67 0.25
C THR A 96 4.82 9.07 0.12
N SER A 97 4.06 10.12 0.39
CA SER A 97 4.59 11.48 0.49
C SER A 97 5.50 11.68 1.72
N LEU A 98 5.43 10.75 2.69
CA LEU A 98 6.02 10.90 4.01
C LEU A 98 7.22 9.97 4.26
N PHE A 99 7.22 8.76 3.70
CA PHE A 99 8.22 7.72 3.95
C PHE A 99 8.21 6.67 2.84
N THR A 100 9.18 5.79 2.87
CA THR A 100 9.29 4.67 1.94
C THR A 100 9.35 3.34 2.71
N VAL A 101 8.65 2.32 2.22
CA VAL A 101 8.67 0.96 2.76
C VAL A 101 9.32 0.03 1.75
N ASN A 102 10.33 -0.74 2.18
CA ASN A 102 11.02 -1.74 1.37
C ASN A 102 10.77 -3.14 1.92
N VAL A 103 10.38 -4.07 1.04
CA VAL A 103 10.11 -5.46 1.38
C VAL A 103 10.55 -6.40 0.26
N LEU A 104 10.62 -7.71 0.53
CA LEU A 104 10.89 -8.75 -0.48
C LEU A 104 9.66 -9.66 -0.71
N GLY A 105 8.94 -10.01 0.37
CA GLY A 105 7.78 -10.90 0.32
C GLY A 105 7.10 -10.88 1.70
N THR A 106 6.21 -9.94 1.91
CA THR A 106 5.78 -9.46 3.22
C THR A 106 4.31 -9.08 3.17
N ALA A 107 3.56 -9.37 4.23
CA ALA A 107 2.19 -8.90 4.41
C ALA A 107 2.16 -7.80 5.49
N PHE A 108 1.70 -6.60 5.12
CA PHE A 108 1.71 -5.44 6.01
C PHE A 108 0.63 -4.41 5.64
N ASN A 109 0.26 -3.58 6.62
CA ASN A 109 -0.64 -2.44 6.43
C ASN A 109 0.15 -1.14 6.43
N VAL A 110 -0.20 -0.23 5.54
CA VAL A 110 0.30 1.15 5.48
C VAL A 110 -0.88 2.09 5.58
N LYS A 111 -0.84 3.03 6.53
CA LYS A 111 -1.80 4.11 6.67
C LYS A 111 -1.08 5.44 6.61
N ALA A 112 -1.31 6.20 5.53
CA ALA A 112 -0.64 7.46 5.22
C ALA A 112 -1.58 8.40 4.44
N TYR A 113 -2.70 8.76 5.06
CA TYR A 113 -3.60 9.77 4.50
C TYR A 113 -2.96 11.15 4.57
N LYS A 114 -3.19 11.95 3.53
CA LYS A 114 -2.60 13.29 3.42
C LYS A 114 -3.07 14.25 4.52
N GLU A 115 -4.32 14.07 4.96
CA GLU A 115 -4.97 14.88 5.98
C GLU A 115 -4.52 14.50 7.40
N ASP A 116 -3.97 13.28 7.57
CA ASP A 116 -3.54 12.80 8.87
C ASP A 116 -2.13 13.31 9.18
N THR A 117 -1.94 13.81 10.40
CA THR A 117 -0.60 14.18 10.87
C THR A 117 0.28 12.98 11.17
N LYS A 118 -0.35 11.82 11.44
CA LYS A 118 0.32 10.57 11.76
C LYS A 118 0.15 9.55 10.64
N ALA A 119 1.25 8.89 10.33
CA ALA A 119 1.26 7.74 9.45
C ALA A 119 1.73 6.50 10.22
N GLU A 120 1.25 5.33 9.81
CA GLU A 120 1.55 4.07 10.50
C GLU A 120 1.86 2.96 9.50
N VAL A 121 2.82 2.11 9.88
CA VAL A 121 3.10 0.85 9.19
C VAL A 121 3.03 -0.28 10.20
N VAL A 122 2.25 -1.32 9.90
CA VAL A 122 2.05 -2.49 10.77
C VAL A 122 2.42 -3.75 10.00
N LEU A 123 3.31 -4.55 10.60
CA LEU A 123 3.76 -5.79 9.98
C LEU A 123 2.95 -6.99 10.46
N VAL A 124 2.37 -7.73 9.51
CA VAL A 124 1.64 -8.98 9.76
C VAL A 124 2.57 -10.19 9.60
N ARG A 125 3.30 -10.28 8.48
CA ARG A 125 4.19 -11.41 8.16
C ARG A 125 5.41 -10.94 7.39
N GLY A 126 6.57 -11.52 7.68
CA GLY A 126 7.83 -11.27 6.99
C GLY A 126 8.70 -10.24 7.70
N LYS A 127 9.32 -9.34 6.94
CA LYS A 127 10.18 -8.26 7.41
C LYS A 127 9.94 -7.00 6.60
N VAL A 128 9.83 -5.87 7.27
CA VAL A 128 9.67 -4.55 6.66
C VAL A 128 10.85 -3.67 7.05
N GLU A 129 11.36 -2.89 6.09
CA GLU A 129 12.25 -1.77 6.33
C GLU A 129 11.52 -0.47 5.96
N VAL A 130 11.39 0.44 6.92
CA VAL A 130 10.80 1.76 6.74
C VAL A 130 11.91 2.80 6.74
N LYS A 131 11.93 3.63 5.71
CA LYS A 131 12.84 4.76 5.56
C LYS A 131 12.07 6.05 5.74
N ASP A 132 12.41 6.83 6.75
CA ASP A 132 11.75 8.09 7.07
C ASP A 132 12.26 9.27 6.22
N LYS A 133 11.68 10.47 6.39
CA LYS A 133 12.12 11.69 5.70
C LYS A 133 13.55 12.10 5.99
N LYS A 134 14.13 11.65 7.11
CA LYS A 134 15.52 11.90 7.49
C LYS A 134 16.48 10.84 6.97
N GLU A 135 16.01 10.00 6.05
CA GLU A 135 16.78 8.91 5.45
C GLU A 135 17.22 7.83 6.46
N GLN A 136 16.57 7.76 7.65
CA GLN A 136 16.85 6.76 8.67
C GLN A 136 16.01 5.51 8.43
N ASN A 137 16.64 4.35 8.60
CA ASN A 137 16.00 3.05 8.37
C ASN A 137 15.57 2.40 9.69
N TYR A 138 14.35 1.91 9.71
CA TYR A 138 13.75 1.20 10.85
C TYR A 138 13.23 -0.15 10.39
N THR A 139 13.59 -1.20 11.09
CA THR A 139 13.13 -2.56 10.80
C THR A 139 11.95 -2.92 11.70
N LEU A 140 10.91 -3.55 11.10
CA LEU A 140 9.77 -4.13 11.80
C LEU A 140 9.82 -5.65 11.71
N MET A 141 9.44 -6.28 12.83
CA MET A 141 9.14 -7.70 12.95
C MET A 141 7.61 -7.91 13.04
N PRO A 142 7.09 -9.12 12.80
CA PRO A 142 5.65 -9.38 12.92
C PRO A 142 5.06 -8.91 14.25
N ASN A 143 3.85 -8.33 14.18
CA ASN A 143 3.16 -7.69 15.30
C ASN A 143 3.90 -6.45 15.85
N GLU A 144 4.67 -5.77 15.02
CA GLU A 144 5.20 -4.46 15.35
C GLU A 144 4.54 -3.38 14.48
N LEU A 145 4.35 -2.22 15.10
CA LEU A 145 3.89 -0.99 14.47
C LEU A 145 4.99 0.05 14.60
N ILE A 146 5.23 0.79 13.53
CA ILE A 146 5.96 2.06 13.54
C ILE A 146 5.01 3.20 13.26
N ALA A 147 5.10 4.26 14.07
CA ALA A 147 4.40 5.52 13.87
C ALA A 147 5.37 6.61 13.43
N LEU A 148 4.91 7.41 12.45
CA LEU A 148 5.64 8.57 11.93
C LEU A 148 4.74 9.80 12.05
N ASN A 149 5.31 10.92 12.46
CA ASN A 149 4.64 12.21 12.46
C ASN A 149 5.30 13.11 11.42
N GLU A 150 4.52 13.61 10.45
CA GLU A 150 5.02 14.39 9.32
C GLU A 150 6.19 13.71 8.57
N GLY A 151 6.21 12.39 8.57
CA GLY A 151 7.22 11.55 7.92
C GLY A 151 8.51 11.34 8.73
N THR A 152 8.55 11.76 9.99
CA THR A 152 9.66 11.49 10.91
C THR A 152 9.22 10.43 11.93
N TYR A 153 10.08 9.46 12.20
CA TYR A 153 9.87 8.44 13.22
C TYR A 153 9.53 9.04 14.58
N THR A 154 8.52 8.49 15.23
CA THR A 154 8.11 8.90 16.59
C THR A 154 8.08 7.75 17.58
N ASP A 155 7.57 6.59 17.17
CA ASP A 155 7.37 5.46 18.09
C ASP A 155 7.39 4.12 17.37
N LYS A 156 7.80 3.07 18.08
CA LYS A 156 7.72 1.68 17.66
C LYS A 156 7.20 0.84 18.82
N LYS A 157 6.11 0.09 18.59
CA LYS A 157 5.48 -0.72 19.64
C LYS A 157 4.99 -2.07 19.13
N LYS A 158 4.81 -3.01 20.04
CA LYS A 158 4.13 -4.28 19.78
C LYS A 158 2.62 -4.06 19.78
N VAL A 159 1.96 -4.68 18.80
CA VAL A 159 0.51 -4.61 18.60
C VAL A 159 -0.02 -5.98 18.17
N ASN A 160 -1.34 -6.17 18.22
CA ASN A 160 -1.97 -7.24 17.47
C ASN A 160 -2.20 -6.73 16.04
N ALA A 161 -1.40 -7.21 15.08
CA ALA A 161 -1.46 -6.72 13.70
C ALA A 161 -2.83 -6.95 13.03
N LEU A 162 -3.58 -7.97 13.46
CA LEU A 162 -4.91 -8.27 12.93
C LEU A 162 -5.93 -7.16 13.21
N ASP A 163 -5.77 -6.42 14.31
CA ASP A 163 -6.66 -5.30 14.65
C ASP A 163 -6.54 -4.16 13.63
N TYR A 164 -5.36 -4.01 13.01
CA TYR A 164 -5.07 -2.96 12.03
C TYR A 164 -5.47 -3.31 10.59
N ILE A 165 -5.87 -4.55 10.35
CA ILE A 165 -6.36 -5.02 9.05
C ILE A 165 -7.82 -5.49 9.09
N SER A 166 -8.50 -5.36 10.24
CA SER A 166 -9.90 -5.76 10.44
C SER A 166 -10.87 -5.01 9.52
N TRP A 167 -10.49 -3.83 9.05
CA TRP A 167 -11.25 -3.04 8.09
C TRP A 167 -11.48 -3.77 6.74
N ILE A 168 -10.63 -4.73 6.38
CA ILE A 168 -10.79 -5.58 5.18
C ILE A 168 -12.09 -6.39 5.26
N ASP A 169 -12.47 -6.79 6.46
CA ASP A 169 -13.69 -7.55 6.77
C ASP A 169 -14.86 -6.63 7.18
N GLY A 170 -14.69 -5.31 7.03
CA GLY A 170 -15.69 -4.31 7.43
C GLY A 170 -15.83 -4.13 8.95
N ILE A 171 -14.81 -4.55 9.72
CA ILE A 171 -14.80 -4.45 11.18
C ILE A 171 -13.96 -3.24 11.59
N LEU A 172 -14.55 -2.32 12.34
CA LEU A 172 -13.84 -1.22 12.97
C LEU A 172 -13.37 -1.62 14.37
N THR A 173 -12.06 -1.77 14.54
CA THR A 173 -11.46 -2.09 15.84
C THR A 173 -11.04 -0.81 16.54
N LEU A 174 -11.60 -0.54 17.72
CA LEU A 174 -11.34 0.67 18.52
C LEU A 174 -10.39 0.32 19.67
N ASN A 175 -9.13 0.67 19.55
CA ASN A 175 -8.09 0.40 20.56
C ASN A 175 -7.78 1.68 21.36
N ASN A 176 -8.68 2.05 22.29
CA ASN A 176 -8.48 3.19 23.21
C ASN A 176 -8.14 4.52 22.50
N GLN A 177 -8.72 4.74 21.31
CA GLN A 177 -8.52 5.93 20.51
C GLN A 177 -9.41 7.08 20.99
N ALA A 178 -8.99 8.31 20.78
CA ALA A 178 -9.84 9.46 21.02
C ALA A 178 -11.07 9.42 20.08
N LEU A 179 -12.23 9.86 20.58
CA LEU A 179 -13.49 9.84 19.81
C LEU A 179 -13.36 10.61 18.48
N SER A 180 -12.59 11.68 18.44
CA SER A 180 -12.32 12.46 17.21
C SER A 180 -11.70 11.59 16.11
N ILE A 181 -10.73 10.74 16.46
CA ILE A 181 -10.08 9.82 15.52
C ILE A 181 -11.06 8.76 15.02
N VAL A 182 -11.92 8.26 15.91
CA VAL A 182 -12.98 7.31 15.54
C VAL A 182 -13.96 7.93 14.55
N LEU A 183 -14.40 9.18 14.79
CA LEU A 183 -15.29 9.90 13.88
C LEU A 183 -14.66 10.16 12.52
N GLU A 184 -13.39 10.48 12.45
CA GLU A 184 -12.63 10.60 11.19
C GLU A 184 -12.57 9.28 10.43
N GLN A 185 -12.35 8.16 11.13
CA GLN A 185 -12.34 6.83 10.51
C GLN A 185 -13.72 6.44 9.96
N LEU A 186 -14.79 6.77 10.68
CA LEU A 186 -16.17 6.52 10.25
C LEU A 186 -16.61 7.41 9.07
N HIS A 187 -16.01 8.59 8.93
CA HIS A 187 -16.30 9.51 7.83
C HIS A 187 -15.65 9.08 6.50
N ARG A 188 -14.64 8.25 6.57
CA ARG A 188 -13.96 7.64 5.40
C ARG A 188 -14.67 6.39 4.92
#